data_67a02bbf3fbd3285f6e52431945afac2
#
_entry.id   67a02bbf3fbd3285f6e52431945afac2
#
_cell.length_a   1.000
_cell.length_b   1.000
_cell.length_c   1.000
_cell.angle_alpha   90.00
_cell.angle_beta   90.00
_cell.angle_gamma   90.00
#
_symmetry.space_group_name_H-M   'P 1'
#
loop_
_entity.id
_entity.type
_entity.pdbx_description
1 polymer ?
#
loop_
_entity_poly.entity_id
_entity_poly.type
_entity_poly.pdbx_seq_one_letter_code
_entity_poly.pdbx_strand_id
1 'polypeptide(L)'
;MLSVSELDLFYGDAQALDGVSLEAGEGEIVAIVGANGAGKTSLIRAITGMHRPARGAIAFEGRSILGEPTHRICDLGIGQVPEGRQIFGGMSLRENLEMGAVIHRARARLRENLERVFALFPRLAERQRQTAGTLSGGEQQMLAIGRCLMGEPKLVLFDEPSLGLAPVVVDEMFRVIERLNREAGLTVVLVEQNVAQSLALAHRGYVLETGRIVLSGTGAELLANDGMRQAYVGI
;
A
#
# COMPACT_ATOMS: atom_id res chain seq x y z
N MET A 1 4.68 -7.96 12.58
CA MET A 1 4.35 -8.34 11.20
C MET A 1 5.48 -7.97 10.24
N LEU A 2 5.73 -6.68 9.96
CA LEU A 2 6.83 -6.17 9.12
C LEU A 2 7.80 -5.37 9.96
N SER A 3 9.12 -5.56 9.78
CA SER A 3 10.17 -4.70 10.33
C SER A 3 11.18 -4.32 9.25
N VAL A 4 11.57 -3.05 9.25
CA VAL A 4 12.62 -2.47 8.41
C VAL A 4 13.62 -1.81 9.36
N SER A 5 14.91 -2.11 9.21
CA SER A 5 15.96 -1.62 10.11
C SER A 5 17.15 -1.07 9.32
N GLU A 6 17.52 0.18 9.61
CA GLU A 6 18.71 0.87 9.09
C GLU A 6 18.89 0.74 7.57
N LEU A 7 17.81 0.98 6.82
CA LEU A 7 17.75 0.72 5.39
C LEU A 7 18.37 1.86 4.60
N ASP A 8 19.44 1.56 3.85
CA ASP A 8 20.04 2.45 2.86
C ASP A 8 19.74 1.96 1.45
N LEU A 9 19.27 2.85 0.58
CA LEU A 9 18.95 2.53 -0.80
C LEU A 9 19.43 3.62 -1.75
N PHE A 10 20.03 3.20 -2.86
CA PHE A 10 20.61 4.09 -3.87
C PHE A 10 20.08 3.78 -5.26
N TYR A 11 19.98 4.82 -6.09
CA TYR A 11 19.81 4.74 -7.55
C TYR A 11 21.09 5.32 -8.19
N GLY A 12 22.02 4.46 -8.60
CA GLY A 12 23.37 4.90 -8.95
C GLY A 12 24.04 5.54 -7.73
N ASP A 13 24.49 6.79 -7.87
CA ASP A 13 25.11 7.55 -6.77
C ASP A 13 24.09 8.34 -5.91
N ALA A 14 22.84 8.38 -6.32
CA ALA A 14 21.80 9.10 -5.59
C ALA A 14 21.22 8.25 -4.46
N GLN A 15 21.40 8.68 -3.22
CA GLN A 15 20.81 8.04 -2.05
C GLN A 15 19.33 8.42 -1.93
N ALA A 16 18.45 7.42 -1.97
CA ALA A 16 17.02 7.59 -1.85
C ALA A 16 16.47 7.25 -0.46
N LEU A 17 17.16 6.38 0.29
CA LEU A 17 16.86 6.07 1.69
C LEU A 17 18.16 6.05 2.48
N ASP A 18 18.12 6.59 3.70
CA ASP A 18 19.29 6.78 4.58
C ASP A 18 18.91 6.40 6.01
N GLY A 19 19.29 5.17 6.43
CA GLY A 19 19.07 4.63 7.77
C GLY A 19 17.58 4.47 8.14
N VAL A 20 16.71 4.22 7.17
CA VAL A 20 15.25 4.15 7.42
C VAL A 20 14.92 2.93 8.28
N SER A 21 14.23 3.17 9.39
CA SER A 21 13.74 2.12 10.29
C SER A 21 12.27 2.34 10.60
N LEU A 22 11.45 1.27 10.46
CA LEU A 22 10.02 1.30 10.80
C LEU A 22 9.50 -0.10 11.12
N GLU A 23 8.35 -0.13 11.78
CA GLU A 23 7.65 -1.35 12.12
C GLU A 23 6.16 -1.23 11.79
N ALA A 24 5.56 -2.35 11.39
CA ALA A 24 4.11 -2.52 11.32
C ALA A 24 3.73 -3.81 12.05
N GLY A 25 2.91 -3.68 13.09
CA GLY A 25 2.33 -4.80 13.82
C GLY A 25 1.26 -5.52 13.00
N GLU A 26 0.83 -6.69 13.46
CA GLU A 26 -0.29 -7.41 12.85
C GLU A 26 -1.59 -6.64 13.10
N GLY A 27 -2.40 -6.45 12.05
CA GLY A 27 -3.64 -5.68 12.13
C GLY A 27 -3.46 -4.17 12.31
N GLU A 28 -2.24 -3.63 12.22
CA GLU A 28 -2.02 -2.18 12.25
C GLU A 28 -2.23 -1.55 10.87
N ILE A 29 -2.72 -0.30 10.88
CA ILE A 29 -2.58 0.64 9.77
C ILE A 29 -1.40 1.54 10.10
N VAL A 30 -0.35 1.51 9.30
CA VAL A 30 0.84 2.36 9.42
C VAL A 30 0.86 3.33 8.25
N ALA A 31 0.87 4.64 8.54
CA ALA A 31 1.00 5.67 7.52
C ALA A 31 2.46 6.14 7.41
N ILE A 32 2.95 6.24 6.18
CA ILE A 32 4.24 6.85 5.85
C ILE A 32 3.93 8.08 4.99
N VAL A 33 4.11 9.23 5.58
CA VAL A 33 3.76 10.51 4.96
C VAL A 33 5.02 11.33 4.65
N GLY A 34 4.94 12.16 3.62
CA GLY A 34 6.06 13.01 3.21
C GLY A 34 5.85 13.61 1.82
N ALA A 35 6.63 14.61 1.46
CA ALA A 35 6.58 15.28 0.16
C ALA A 35 6.96 14.32 -0.99
N ASN A 36 6.67 14.76 -2.23
CA ASN A 36 7.14 14.05 -3.41
C ASN A 36 8.68 14.03 -3.43
N GLY A 37 9.25 12.87 -3.78
CA GLY A 37 10.70 12.68 -3.75
C GLY A 37 11.28 12.38 -2.36
N ALA A 38 10.49 12.30 -1.30
CA ALA A 38 10.98 11.97 0.05
C ALA A 38 11.54 10.54 0.20
N GLY A 39 11.30 9.64 -0.78
CA GLY A 39 11.76 8.25 -0.73
C GLY A 39 10.66 7.20 -0.51
N LYS A 40 9.38 7.62 -0.45
CA LYS A 40 8.24 6.76 -0.13
C LYS A 40 8.11 5.54 -1.05
N THR A 41 8.05 5.75 -2.37
CA THR A 41 8.01 4.67 -3.37
C THR A 41 9.28 3.81 -3.36
N SER A 42 10.44 4.41 -3.05
CA SER A 42 11.70 3.67 -2.90
C SER A 42 11.65 2.67 -1.76
N LEU A 43 11.02 3.05 -0.64
CA LEU A 43 10.78 2.16 0.50
C LEU A 43 9.85 1.01 0.12
N ILE A 44 8.75 1.29 -0.58
CA ILE A 44 7.85 0.24 -1.11
C ILE A 44 8.62 -0.73 -2.02
N ARG A 45 9.44 -0.21 -2.95
CA ARG A 45 10.25 -1.02 -3.86
C ARG A 45 11.27 -1.89 -3.13
N ALA A 46 11.85 -1.40 -2.04
CA ALA A 46 12.73 -2.19 -1.20
C ALA A 46 11.99 -3.35 -0.51
N ILE A 47 10.83 -3.08 0.11
CA ILE A 47 10.03 -4.08 0.81
C ILE A 47 9.51 -5.15 -0.17
N THR A 48 9.11 -4.76 -1.39
CA THR A 48 8.59 -5.68 -2.42
C THR A 48 9.67 -6.41 -3.20
N GLY A 49 10.96 -6.15 -2.91
CA GLY A 49 12.08 -6.78 -3.62
C GLY A 49 12.31 -6.28 -5.05
N MET A 50 11.65 -5.20 -5.45
CA MET A 50 11.85 -4.57 -6.77
C MET A 50 13.17 -3.84 -6.86
N HIS A 51 13.70 -3.35 -5.72
CA HIS A 51 15.01 -2.73 -5.64
C HIS A 51 15.75 -3.21 -4.40
N ARG A 52 16.98 -3.66 -4.57
CA ARG A 52 17.77 -4.21 -3.47
C ARG A 52 18.44 -3.07 -2.69
N PRO A 53 18.22 -2.96 -1.37
CA PRO A 53 18.93 -2.02 -0.51
C PRO A 53 20.43 -2.33 -0.47
N ALA A 54 21.23 -1.29 -0.27
CA ALA A 54 22.69 -1.41 -0.09
C ALA A 54 23.03 -1.87 1.34
N ARG A 55 22.22 -1.49 2.33
CA ARG A 55 22.41 -1.81 3.75
C ARG A 55 21.05 -1.96 4.44
N GLY A 56 21.06 -2.56 5.62
CA GLY A 56 19.91 -2.73 6.48
C GLY A 56 19.28 -4.11 6.39
N ALA A 57 18.13 -4.26 7.01
CA ALA A 57 17.39 -5.51 7.06
C ALA A 57 15.89 -5.27 6.84
N ILE A 58 15.21 -6.23 6.20
CA ILE A 58 13.76 -6.27 6.07
C ILE A 58 13.30 -7.65 6.48
N ALA A 59 12.40 -7.73 7.45
CA ALA A 59 11.81 -9.00 7.88
C ALA A 59 10.28 -8.93 7.86
N PHE A 60 9.66 -10.02 7.44
CA PHE A 60 8.23 -10.24 7.44
C PHE A 60 7.90 -11.50 8.23
N GLU A 61 7.02 -11.40 9.24
CA GLU A 61 6.70 -12.49 10.18
C GLU A 61 7.96 -13.12 10.81
N GLY A 62 8.95 -12.29 11.16
CA GLY A 62 10.23 -12.72 11.75
C GLY A 62 11.23 -13.34 10.78
N ARG A 63 10.85 -13.53 9.52
CA ARG A 63 11.74 -14.05 8.46
C ARG A 63 12.33 -12.91 7.64
N SER A 64 13.64 -12.93 7.40
CA SER A 64 14.26 -12.00 6.45
C SER A 64 13.72 -12.22 5.04
N ILE A 65 13.31 -11.11 4.41
CA ILE A 65 12.89 -11.08 3.00
C ILE A 65 13.87 -10.29 2.13
N LEU A 66 14.97 -9.84 2.71
CA LEU A 66 16.01 -9.09 2.00
C LEU A 66 16.65 -9.94 0.90
N GLY A 67 16.52 -9.48 -0.35
CA GLY A 67 17.04 -10.19 -1.53
C GLY A 67 16.15 -11.32 -2.05
N GLU A 68 14.99 -11.56 -1.43
CA GLU A 68 13.98 -12.44 -2.02
C GLU A 68 13.39 -11.81 -3.30
N PRO A 69 13.12 -12.59 -4.33
CA PRO A 69 12.48 -12.06 -5.53
C PRO A 69 11.00 -11.72 -5.27
N THR A 70 10.48 -10.71 -5.97
CA THR A 70 9.12 -10.15 -5.77
C THR A 70 8.02 -11.24 -5.71
N HIS A 71 8.06 -12.25 -6.58
CA HIS A 71 7.05 -13.31 -6.57
C HIS A 71 7.06 -14.13 -5.27
N ARG A 72 8.23 -14.34 -4.65
CA ARG A 72 8.34 -15.02 -3.35
C ARG A 72 7.80 -14.16 -2.23
N ILE A 73 8.04 -12.84 -2.29
CA ILE A 73 7.47 -11.90 -1.33
C ILE A 73 5.94 -11.89 -1.42
N CYS A 74 5.38 -11.94 -2.63
CA CYS A 74 3.93 -12.12 -2.83
C CYS A 74 3.43 -13.46 -2.25
N ASP A 75 4.18 -14.57 -2.45
CA ASP A 75 3.83 -15.88 -1.89
C ASP A 75 3.82 -15.88 -0.36
N LEU A 76 4.63 -15.05 0.30
CA LEU A 76 4.62 -14.89 1.75
C LEU A 76 3.37 -14.15 2.26
N GLY A 77 2.70 -13.37 1.40
CA GLY A 77 1.47 -12.65 1.75
C GLY A 77 1.62 -11.13 1.77
N ILE A 78 2.65 -10.58 1.14
CA ILE A 78 2.77 -9.13 0.94
C ILE A 78 2.16 -8.78 -0.42
N GLY A 79 1.06 -7.99 -0.41
CA GLY A 79 0.44 -7.44 -1.60
C GLY A 79 0.83 -5.98 -1.79
N GLN A 80 0.74 -5.48 -3.03
CA GLN A 80 0.95 -4.08 -3.35
C GLN A 80 -0.18 -3.55 -4.23
N VAL A 81 -0.66 -2.35 -3.89
CA VAL A 81 -1.46 -1.49 -4.76
C VAL A 81 -0.54 -0.36 -5.20
N PRO A 82 -0.01 -0.39 -6.43
CA PRO A 82 0.98 0.56 -6.90
C PRO A 82 0.36 1.91 -7.24
N GLU A 83 1.19 2.96 -7.25
CA GLU A 83 0.87 4.26 -7.83
C GLU A 83 0.41 4.11 -9.29
N GLY A 84 -0.54 4.94 -9.71
CA GLY A 84 -1.05 4.93 -11.09
C GLY A 84 -1.90 3.70 -11.44
N ARG A 85 -2.40 2.95 -10.42
CA ARG A 85 -3.36 1.83 -10.55
C ARG A 85 -2.82 0.60 -11.27
N GLN A 86 -2.04 0.77 -12.34
CA GLN A 86 -1.39 -0.26 -13.17
C GLN A 86 -2.31 -1.43 -13.51
N ILE A 87 -3.55 -1.13 -13.93
CA ILE A 87 -4.51 -2.11 -14.42
C ILE A 87 -4.17 -2.56 -15.83
N PHE A 88 -4.62 -3.75 -16.22
CA PHE A 88 -4.55 -4.23 -17.60
C PHE A 88 -5.71 -3.64 -18.40
N GLY A 89 -5.53 -2.46 -18.98
CA GLY A 89 -6.59 -1.67 -19.61
C GLY A 89 -7.32 -2.37 -20.76
N GLY A 90 -6.65 -3.27 -21.49
CA GLY A 90 -7.23 -4.06 -22.58
C GLY A 90 -8.00 -5.31 -22.14
N MET A 91 -7.91 -5.69 -20.87
CA MET A 91 -8.64 -6.82 -20.29
C MET A 91 -9.96 -6.36 -19.69
N SER A 92 -10.91 -7.28 -19.53
CA SER A 92 -12.11 -7.03 -18.75
C SER A 92 -11.78 -6.84 -17.28
N LEU A 93 -12.71 -6.25 -16.53
CA LEU A 93 -12.62 -6.11 -15.09
C LEU A 93 -12.40 -7.47 -14.40
N ARG A 94 -13.18 -8.48 -14.78
CA ARG A 94 -13.05 -9.83 -14.21
C ARG A 94 -11.68 -10.45 -14.48
N GLU A 95 -11.18 -10.37 -15.71
CA GLU A 95 -9.84 -10.88 -16.03
C GLU A 95 -8.74 -10.18 -15.24
N ASN A 96 -8.86 -8.85 -15.02
CA ASN A 96 -7.96 -8.12 -14.13
C ASN A 96 -7.95 -8.68 -12.71
N LEU A 97 -9.12 -8.99 -12.15
CA LEU A 97 -9.21 -9.61 -10.81
C LEU A 97 -8.58 -11.00 -10.81
N GLU A 98 -8.89 -11.84 -11.79
CA GLU A 98 -8.36 -13.19 -11.91
C GLU A 98 -6.83 -13.20 -12.00
N MET A 99 -6.22 -12.17 -12.64
CA MET A 99 -4.76 -11.98 -12.65
C MET A 99 -4.17 -11.73 -11.26
N GLY A 100 -4.94 -11.26 -10.29
CA GLY A 100 -4.50 -11.12 -8.89
C GLY A 100 -4.33 -12.47 -8.16
N ALA A 101 -5.00 -13.53 -8.62
CA ALA A 101 -4.97 -14.85 -8.01
C ALA A 101 -3.93 -15.79 -8.64
N VAL A 102 -2.79 -15.27 -9.10
CA VAL A 102 -1.75 -16.09 -9.78
C VAL A 102 -1.00 -17.03 -8.84
N ILE A 103 -0.91 -16.69 -7.54
CA ILE A 103 -0.26 -17.54 -6.54
C ILE A 103 -1.10 -18.77 -6.24
N HIS A 104 -0.42 -19.89 -5.97
CA HIS A 104 -1.07 -21.21 -5.89
C HIS A 104 -2.22 -21.27 -4.88
N ARG A 105 -2.04 -20.73 -3.66
CA ARG A 105 -3.08 -20.72 -2.62
C ARG A 105 -4.33 -19.93 -3.04
N ALA A 106 -4.14 -18.76 -3.63
CA ALA A 106 -5.23 -17.89 -4.07
C ALA A 106 -5.95 -18.45 -5.30
N ARG A 107 -5.21 -19.11 -6.21
CA ARG A 107 -5.78 -19.76 -7.39
C ARG A 107 -6.77 -20.88 -7.03
N ALA A 108 -6.46 -21.64 -5.97
CA ALA A 108 -7.35 -22.68 -5.47
C ALA A 108 -8.70 -22.12 -4.95
N ARG A 109 -8.71 -20.85 -4.53
CA ARG A 109 -9.89 -20.16 -3.97
C ARG A 109 -10.42 -19.04 -4.86
N LEU A 110 -10.09 -19.08 -6.15
CA LEU A 110 -10.42 -18.01 -7.11
C LEU A 110 -11.88 -17.56 -7.03
N ARG A 111 -12.83 -18.50 -7.03
CA ARG A 111 -14.27 -18.18 -6.98
C ARG A 111 -14.66 -17.49 -5.69
N GLU A 112 -14.21 -17.99 -4.56
CA GLU A 112 -14.47 -17.42 -3.24
C GLU A 112 -13.90 -16.00 -3.12
N ASN A 113 -12.67 -15.80 -3.61
CA ASN A 113 -12.02 -14.50 -3.60
C ASN A 113 -12.73 -13.49 -4.51
N LEU A 114 -13.22 -13.91 -5.68
CA LEU A 114 -14.05 -13.06 -6.54
C LEU A 114 -15.34 -12.64 -5.82
N GLU A 115 -16.04 -13.57 -5.17
CA GLU A 115 -17.27 -13.29 -4.42
C GLU A 115 -17.00 -12.27 -3.29
N ARG A 116 -15.90 -12.41 -2.55
CA ARG A 116 -15.48 -11.45 -1.50
C ARG A 116 -15.17 -10.06 -2.07
N VAL A 117 -14.42 -9.99 -3.18
CA VAL A 117 -14.09 -8.72 -3.84
C VAL A 117 -15.35 -8.04 -4.37
N PHE A 118 -16.27 -8.77 -4.95
CA PHE A 118 -17.53 -8.22 -5.45
C PHE A 118 -18.48 -7.78 -4.32
N ALA A 119 -18.45 -8.46 -3.17
CA ALA A 119 -19.18 -8.01 -1.98
C ALA A 119 -18.59 -6.70 -1.41
N LEU A 120 -17.28 -6.52 -1.50
CA LEU A 120 -16.59 -5.29 -1.09
C LEU A 120 -16.83 -4.14 -2.08
N PHE A 121 -16.90 -4.45 -3.38
CA PHE A 121 -17.05 -3.50 -4.49
C PHE A 121 -18.25 -3.85 -5.39
N PRO A 122 -19.50 -3.58 -4.98
CA PRO A 122 -20.70 -3.95 -5.75
C PRO A 122 -20.71 -3.36 -7.19
N ARG A 123 -20.17 -2.14 -7.36
CA ARG A 123 -20.04 -1.50 -8.68
C ARG A 123 -19.18 -2.32 -9.65
N LEU A 124 -18.14 -2.97 -9.14
CA LEU A 124 -17.31 -3.86 -9.95
C LEU A 124 -18.06 -5.14 -10.33
N ALA A 125 -18.90 -5.65 -9.42
CA ALA A 125 -19.72 -6.83 -9.68
C ALA A 125 -20.70 -6.63 -10.86
N GLU A 126 -21.29 -5.42 -10.98
CA GLU A 126 -22.22 -5.07 -12.05
C GLU A 126 -21.53 -5.00 -13.43
N ARG A 127 -20.23 -4.76 -13.48
CA ARG A 127 -19.45 -4.42 -14.68
C ARG A 127 -18.35 -5.42 -15.03
N GLN A 128 -18.48 -6.66 -14.59
CA GLN A 128 -17.43 -7.70 -14.71
C GLN A 128 -16.87 -7.87 -16.13
N ARG A 129 -17.71 -7.71 -17.16
CA ARG A 129 -17.35 -7.87 -18.58
C ARG A 129 -16.85 -6.59 -19.24
N GLN A 130 -16.95 -5.44 -18.55
CA GLN A 130 -16.51 -4.16 -19.10
C GLN A 130 -14.98 -4.13 -19.21
N THR A 131 -14.48 -3.55 -20.30
CA THR A 131 -13.04 -3.31 -20.50
C THR A 131 -12.53 -2.36 -19.44
N ALA A 132 -11.48 -2.75 -18.68
CA ALA A 132 -11.00 -2.01 -17.52
C ALA A 132 -10.52 -0.59 -17.85
N GLY A 133 -9.95 -0.36 -19.03
CA GLY A 133 -9.54 0.97 -19.49
C GLY A 133 -10.66 1.97 -19.65
N THR A 134 -11.93 1.52 -19.73
CA THR A 134 -13.12 2.39 -19.89
C THR A 134 -13.78 2.76 -18.56
N LEU A 135 -13.28 2.24 -17.45
CA LEU A 135 -13.74 2.57 -16.11
C LEU A 135 -13.31 3.99 -15.70
N SER A 136 -14.08 4.62 -14.82
CA SER A 136 -13.66 5.87 -14.18
C SER A 136 -12.39 5.68 -13.34
N GLY A 137 -11.66 6.77 -13.06
CA GLY A 137 -10.44 6.69 -12.25
C GLY A 137 -10.64 6.05 -10.88
N GLY A 138 -11.77 6.33 -10.21
CA GLY A 138 -12.12 5.70 -8.94
C GLY A 138 -12.40 4.21 -9.07
N GLU A 139 -13.16 3.80 -10.10
CA GLU A 139 -13.43 2.38 -10.35
C GLU A 139 -12.15 1.61 -10.71
N GLN A 140 -11.23 2.23 -11.45
CA GLN A 140 -9.92 1.64 -11.73
C GLN A 140 -9.10 1.47 -10.45
N GLN A 141 -9.18 2.41 -9.50
CA GLN A 141 -8.51 2.30 -8.21
C GLN A 141 -9.10 1.16 -7.38
N MET A 142 -10.44 1.07 -7.31
CA MET A 142 -11.11 -0.05 -6.63
C MET A 142 -10.78 -1.40 -7.29
N LEU A 143 -10.64 -1.43 -8.61
CA LEU A 143 -10.18 -2.62 -9.35
C LEU A 143 -8.74 -3.00 -8.99
N ALA A 144 -7.83 -2.04 -8.88
CA ALA A 144 -6.44 -2.28 -8.46
C ALA A 144 -6.37 -2.85 -7.03
N ILE A 145 -7.17 -2.30 -6.11
CA ILE A 145 -7.31 -2.82 -4.73
C ILE A 145 -7.89 -4.24 -4.78
N GLY A 146 -9.00 -4.45 -5.49
CA GLY A 146 -9.63 -5.75 -5.64
C GLY A 146 -8.67 -6.80 -6.19
N ARG A 147 -7.88 -6.44 -7.22
CA ARG A 147 -6.86 -7.33 -7.79
C ARG A 147 -5.78 -7.71 -6.77
N CYS A 148 -5.33 -6.78 -5.94
CA CYS A 148 -4.39 -7.08 -4.86
C CYS A 148 -5.02 -8.07 -3.85
N LEU A 149 -6.27 -7.85 -3.45
CA LEU A 149 -6.99 -8.71 -2.49
C LEU A 149 -7.23 -10.13 -3.02
N MET A 150 -7.31 -10.31 -4.34
CA MET A 150 -7.40 -11.65 -4.95
C MET A 150 -6.23 -12.56 -4.59
N GLY A 151 -5.06 -11.98 -4.25
CA GLY A 151 -3.88 -12.70 -3.79
C GLY A 151 -3.92 -13.15 -2.32
N GLU A 152 -4.99 -12.87 -1.57
CA GLU A 152 -5.11 -13.15 -0.13
C GLU A 152 -3.91 -12.62 0.69
N PRO A 153 -3.59 -11.31 0.57
CA PRO A 153 -2.46 -10.76 1.30
C PRO A 153 -2.74 -10.70 2.81
N LYS A 154 -1.68 -10.83 3.61
CA LYS A 154 -1.66 -10.56 5.06
C LYS A 154 -1.31 -9.10 5.34
N LEU A 155 -0.49 -8.53 4.47
CA LEU A 155 -0.04 -7.14 4.48
C LEU A 155 -0.26 -6.53 3.09
N VAL A 156 -0.86 -5.35 3.01
CA VAL A 156 -0.96 -4.58 1.77
C VAL A 156 -0.20 -3.27 1.89
N LEU A 157 0.66 -3.04 0.91
CA LEU A 157 1.38 -1.79 0.71
C LEU A 157 0.61 -0.94 -0.30
N PHE A 158 0.09 0.20 0.11
CA PHE A 158 -0.57 1.17 -0.76
C PHE A 158 0.40 2.30 -1.10
N ASP A 159 0.67 2.51 -2.37
CA ASP A 159 1.59 3.55 -2.87
C ASP A 159 0.79 4.70 -3.50
N GLU A 160 0.59 5.77 -2.76
CA GLU A 160 -0.18 6.98 -3.12
C GLU A 160 -1.54 6.68 -3.78
N PRO A 161 -2.39 5.87 -3.12
CA PRO A 161 -3.62 5.38 -3.74
C PRO A 161 -4.66 6.50 -3.98
N SER A 162 -4.53 7.67 -3.33
CA SER A 162 -5.42 8.83 -3.51
C SER A 162 -5.07 9.71 -4.71
N LEU A 163 -3.87 9.53 -5.29
CA LEU A 163 -3.34 10.42 -6.31
C LEU A 163 -4.25 10.51 -7.55
N GLY A 164 -4.64 11.74 -7.92
CA GLY A 164 -5.46 12.01 -9.11
C GLY A 164 -6.90 11.52 -9.01
N LEU A 165 -7.41 11.31 -7.80
CA LEU A 165 -8.81 10.98 -7.54
C LEU A 165 -9.61 12.22 -7.09
N ALA A 166 -10.91 12.22 -7.39
CA ALA A 166 -11.83 13.22 -6.84
C ALA A 166 -12.00 13.04 -5.31
N PRO A 167 -12.20 14.11 -4.52
CA PRO A 167 -12.27 14.01 -3.06
C PRO A 167 -13.25 12.96 -2.54
N VAL A 168 -14.45 12.86 -3.12
CA VAL A 168 -15.45 11.85 -2.73
C VAL A 168 -14.92 10.41 -2.90
N VAL A 169 -14.13 10.16 -3.95
CA VAL A 169 -13.53 8.85 -4.22
C VAL A 169 -12.39 8.56 -3.24
N VAL A 170 -11.63 9.60 -2.88
CA VAL A 170 -10.58 9.51 -1.84
C VAL A 170 -11.20 9.08 -0.52
N ASP A 171 -12.29 9.73 -0.09
CA ASP A 171 -12.98 9.37 1.15
C ASP A 171 -13.53 7.93 1.12
N GLU A 172 -14.08 7.51 -0.03
CA GLU A 172 -14.54 6.13 -0.20
C GLU A 172 -13.39 5.12 -0.09
N MET A 173 -12.24 5.42 -0.71
CA MET A 173 -11.06 4.59 -0.67
C MET A 173 -10.51 4.45 0.76
N PHE A 174 -10.42 5.54 1.53
CA PHE A 174 -9.97 5.49 2.92
C PHE A 174 -10.92 4.64 3.78
N ARG A 175 -12.24 4.77 3.58
CA ARG A 175 -13.24 3.90 4.25
C ARG A 175 -13.06 2.43 3.89
N VAL A 176 -12.73 2.11 2.64
CA VAL A 176 -12.43 0.73 2.22
C VAL A 176 -11.19 0.20 2.93
N ILE A 177 -10.11 0.98 3.03
CA ILE A 177 -8.88 0.60 3.75
C ILE A 177 -9.20 0.35 5.23
N GLU A 178 -9.94 1.26 5.89
CA GLU A 178 -10.38 1.11 7.27
C GLU A 178 -11.20 -0.16 7.47
N ARG A 179 -12.15 -0.40 6.58
CA ARG A 179 -13.01 -1.58 6.61
C ARG A 179 -12.21 -2.88 6.48
N LEU A 180 -11.27 -2.94 5.54
CA LEU A 180 -10.38 -4.10 5.35
C LEU A 180 -9.54 -4.39 6.58
N ASN A 181 -9.02 -3.35 7.23
CA ASN A 181 -8.26 -3.51 8.47
C ASN A 181 -9.17 -4.00 9.60
N ARG A 182 -10.29 -3.31 9.88
CA ARG A 182 -11.16 -3.60 11.01
C ARG A 182 -11.90 -4.93 10.90
N GLU A 183 -12.43 -5.27 9.70
CA GLU A 183 -13.28 -6.45 9.50
C GLU A 183 -12.47 -7.70 9.11
N ALA A 184 -11.38 -7.54 8.37
CA ALA A 184 -10.55 -8.66 7.91
C ALA A 184 -9.22 -8.79 8.65
N GLY A 185 -8.89 -7.89 9.59
CA GLY A 185 -7.61 -7.88 10.30
C GLY A 185 -6.41 -7.60 9.39
N LEU A 186 -6.63 -7.01 8.22
CA LEU A 186 -5.59 -6.78 7.24
C LEU A 186 -4.57 -5.76 7.77
N THR A 187 -3.28 -6.12 7.75
CA THR A 187 -2.22 -5.15 8.03
C THR A 187 -2.00 -4.25 6.82
N VAL A 188 -1.88 -2.96 7.06
CA VAL A 188 -1.76 -1.95 6.00
C VAL A 188 -0.54 -1.07 6.23
N VAL A 189 0.27 -0.88 5.19
CA VAL A 189 1.25 0.21 5.10
C VAL A 189 0.76 1.15 4.00
N LEU A 190 0.41 2.35 4.39
CA LEU A 190 -0.14 3.37 3.52
C LEU A 190 0.89 4.47 3.30
N VAL A 191 1.39 4.59 2.09
CA VAL A 191 2.27 5.68 1.67
C VAL A 191 1.41 6.74 1.00
N GLU A 192 1.46 7.97 1.50
CA GLU A 192 0.57 9.04 1.03
C GLU A 192 1.21 10.44 1.14
N GLN A 193 0.72 11.34 0.29
CA GLN A 193 0.97 12.76 0.40
C GLN A 193 -0.14 13.48 1.20
N ASN A 194 -1.34 12.90 1.28
CA ASN A 194 -2.45 13.41 2.09
C ASN A 194 -2.24 13.07 3.56
N VAL A 195 -1.48 13.93 4.26
CA VAL A 195 -1.03 13.72 5.64
C VAL A 195 -2.21 13.61 6.60
N ALA A 196 -3.17 14.55 6.52
CA ALA A 196 -4.26 14.63 7.48
C ALA A 196 -5.15 13.36 7.48
N GLN A 197 -5.60 12.91 6.30
CA GLN A 197 -6.46 11.74 6.20
C GLN A 197 -5.70 10.45 6.54
N SER A 198 -4.43 10.35 6.12
CA SER A 198 -3.63 9.15 6.38
C SER A 198 -3.32 8.97 7.86
N LEU A 199 -2.92 10.04 8.55
CA LEU A 199 -2.64 9.99 9.99
C LEU A 199 -3.91 9.82 10.83
N ALA A 200 -5.06 10.38 10.38
CA ALA A 200 -6.34 10.19 11.08
C ALA A 200 -6.78 8.72 11.10
N LEU A 201 -6.42 7.94 10.07
CA LEU A 201 -6.72 6.53 9.96
C LEU A 201 -5.66 5.64 10.65
N ALA A 202 -4.42 6.13 10.77
CA ALA A 202 -3.27 5.32 11.15
C ALA A 202 -3.18 5.09 12.66
N HIS A 203 -2.86 3.86 13.06
CA HIS A 203 -2.45 3.52 14.43
C HIS A 203 -1.06 4.07 14.71
N ARG A 204 -0.17 4.06 13.71
CA ARG A 204 1.20 4.55 13.76
C ARG A 204 1.53 5.33 12.50
N GLY A 205 2.26 6.43 12.65
CA GLY A 205 2.72 7.26 11.55
C GLY A 205 4.23 7.45 11.55
N TYR A 206 4.79 7.59 10.37
CA TYR A 206 6.18 7.96 10.11
C TYR A 206 6.22 9.11 9.12
N VAL A 207 7.00 10.14 9.41
CA VAL A 207 7.24 11.26 8.49
C VAL A 207 8.58 11.03 7.82
N LEU A 208 8.56 10.90 6.51
CA LEU A 208 9.73 10.68 5.67
C LEU A 208 10.10 11.98 4.96
N GLU A 209 11.33 12.45 5.17
CA GLU A 209 11.91 13.62 4.49
C GLU A 209 13.30 13.28 3.96
N THR A 210 13.51 13.53 2.68
CA THR A 210 14.84 13.36 2.04
C THR A 210 15.50 12.02 2.41
N GLY A 211 14.72 10.94 2.34
CA GLY A 211 15.19 9.58 2.61
C GLY A 211 15.34 9.20 4.09
N ARG A 212 14.95 10.04 5.05
CA ARG A 212 15.07 9.79 6.49
C ARG A 212 13.72 9.87 7.20
N ILE A 213 13.52 9.06 8.23
CA ILE A 213 12.39 9.23 9.16
C ILE A 213 12.77 10.36 10.12
N VAL A 214 12.02 11.47 10.06
CA VAL A 214 12.26 12.66 10.92
C VAL A 214 11.34 12.70 12.13
N LEU A 215 10.14 12.11 12.04
CA LEU A 215 9.18 12.00 13.14
C LEU A 215 8.49 10.64 13.08
N SER A 216 8.14 10.11 14.24
CA SER A 216 7.29 8.92 14.37
C SER A 216 6.46 9.00 15.66
N GLY A 217 5.30 8.37 15.64
CA GLY A 217 4.37 8.35 16.77
C GLY A 217 3.05 7.72 16.36
N THR A 218 2.04 7.80 17.22
CA THR A 218 0.67 7.49 16.84
C THR A 218 0.14 8.52 15.84
N GLY A 219 -0.83 8.15 15.01
CA GLY A 219 -1.45 9.10 14.08
C GLY A 219 -2.00 10.34 14.81
N ALA A 220 -2.60 10.16 16.00
CA ALA A 220 -3.13 11.24 16.81
C ALA A 220 -2.03 12.19 17.35
N GLU A 221 -0.91 11.64 17.85
CA GLU A 221 0.22 12.43 18.32
C GLU A 221 0.83 13.28 17.20
N LEU A 222 1.00 12.68 16.01
CA LEU A 222 1.55 13.39 14.86
C LEU A 222 0.62 14.51 14.36
N LEU A 223 -0.70 14.27 14.35
CA LEU A 223 -1.69 15.30 13.99
C LEU A 223 -1.76 16.44 15.02
N ALA A 224 -1.45 16.17 16.28
CA ALA A 224 -1.39 17.19 17.35
C ALA A 224 -0.07 17.96 17.37
N ASN A 225 0.96 17.51 16.64
CA ASN A 225 2.27 18.16 16.61
C ASN A 225 2.24 19.46 15.79
N ASP A 226 2.58 20.59 16.41
CA ASP A 226 2.52 21.91 15.79
C ASP A 226 3.45 22.04 14.57
N GLY A 227 4.64 21.45 14.62
CA GLY A 227 5.57 21.44 13.48
C GLY A 227 4.99 20.70 12.28
N MET A 228 4.32 19.57 12.51
CA MET A 228 3.61 18.81 11.48
C MET A 228 2.46 19.60 10.87
N ARG A 229 1.68 20.28 11.71
CA ARG A 229 0.53 21.09 11.25
C ARG A 229 0.99 22.23 10.36
N GLN A 230 2.04 22.95 10.74
CA GLN A 230 2.60 24.04 9.95
C GLN A 230 3.24 23.56 8.64
N ALA A 231 4.01 22.46 8.67
CA ALA A 231 4.77 21.98 7.51
C ALA A 231 3.90 21.25 6.48
N TYR A 232 2.87 20.52 6.93
CA TYR A 232 2.18 19.54 6.08
C TYR A 232 0.65 19.64 6.05
N VAL A 233 0.01 20.26 7.05
CA VAL A 233 -1.46 20.36 7.13
C VAL A 233 -1.96 21.76 6.73
N GLY A 234 -1.08 22.76 6.77
CA GLY A 234 -1.40 24.13 6.30
C GLY A 234 -2.36 24.91 7.23
N ILE A 235 -2.35 24.59 8.53
CA ILE A 235 -3.16 25.25 9.58
C ILE A 235 -2.26 25.78 10.67
#